data_18b3bf1a90b30c8f5133b42cb4c97286
#
_entry.id   18b3bf1a90b30c8f5133b42cb4c97286
#
_cell.length_a   1.000
_cell.length_b   1.000
_cell.length_c   1.000
_cell.angle_alpha   90.00
_cell.angle_beta   90.00
_cell.angle_gamma   90.00
#
_symmetry.space_group_name_H-M   'P 1'
#
loop_
_entity.id
_entity.type
_entity.pdbx_description
1 polymer ?
#
loop_
_entity_poly.entity_id
_entity_poly.type
_entity_poly.pdbx_seq_one_letter_code
_entity_poly.pdbx_strand_id
1 'polypeptide(L)'
;YDVKTLSEYTTNLTGGVHNLFIYEDHVYALSNGERFYVINIEDPTNPYEVGMFEIGEKGQAIHDVWIEDGIAYSSNWKHGVYMIDVGNGVAGGSPSNPVAMANYSYESGAHHATFPFKSKSTDKFYTILGDEIFPQGIDVYTTNETAGFLHFVDFTDINNPVEVARYELPGHGSHNYWIEDDVLYVAMYTGGVRIVDISGELMGDLFRQGREIGHINTANPNGFIPNAAMTWGAQLYKGHVFYSDHNGGIGSSKVLPTKPDNSRINEYLNRPRLID
;
A
#
# COMPACT_ATOMS: atom_id res chain seq x y z
N TYR A 1 -24.80 6.61 -15.67
CA TYR A 1 -24.27 7.93 -15.28
C TYR A 1 -23.65 8.58 -16.52
N ASP A 2 -23.91 9.88 -16.73
CA ASP A 2 -23.28 10.68 -17.79
C ASP A 2 -22.00 11.31 -17.22
N VAL A 3 -20.86 10.64 -17.41
CA VAL A 3 -19.56 11.11 -16.94
C VAL A 3 -19.06 12.18 -17.91
N LYS A 4 -18.67 13.33 -17.39
CA LYS A 4 -18.13 14.46 -18.16
C LYS A 4 -16.70 14.78 -17.75
N THR A 5 -15.83 15.00 -18.72
CA THR A 5 -14.53 15.60 -18.49
C THR A 5 -14.73 17.08 -18.15
N LEU A 6 -14.25 17.51 -16.98
CA LEU A 6 -14.33 18.90 -16.54
C LEU A 6 -13.11 19.69 -17.03
N SER A 7 -11.94 19.08 -16.97
CA SER A 7 -10.69 19.66 -17.43
C SER A 7 -9.66 18.58 -17.74
N GLU A 8 -8.59 18.97 -18.41
CA GLU A 8 -7.38 18.16 -18.62
C GLU A 8 -6.18 18.96 -18.10
N TYR A 9 -5.30 18.33 -17.31
CA TYR A 9 -4.11 18.95 -16.79
C TYR A 9 -2.87 18.12 -17.16
N THR A 10 -1.94 18.72 -17.90
CA THR A 10 -0.72 18.05 -18.38
C THR A 10 0.56 18.84 -18.12
N THR A 11 0.46 20.04 -17.55
CA THR A 11 1.62 20.90 -17.25
C THR A 11 2.56 20.18 -16.29
N ASN A 12 3.84 20.09 -16.68
CA ASN A 12 4.91 19.43 -15.95
C ASN A 12 4.73 17.90 -15.71
N LEU A 13 3.61 17.30 -16.09
CA LEU A 13 3.36 15.85 -15.99
C LEU A 13 3.93 15.14 -17.22
N THR A 14 5.24 15.12 -17.32
CA THR A 14 5.98 14.52 -18.45
C THR A 14 6.23 13.04 -18.21
N GLY A 15 6.11 12.20 -19.26
CA GLY A 15 6.34 10.76 -19.15
C GLY A 15 5.15 9.96 -18.58
N GLY A 16 4.01 10.63 -18.35
CA GLY A 16 2.79 10.03 -17.80
C GLY A 16 2.71 10.10 -16.27
N VAL A 17 1.53 9.78 -15.75
CA VAL A 17 1.23 9.69 -14.32
C VAL A 17 1.03 8.22 -13.99
N HIS A 18 1.93 7.64 -13.19
CA HIS A 18 1.81 6.25 -12.79
C HIS A 18 0.72 6.06 -11.73
N ASN A 19 0.74 6.94 -10.72
CA ASN A 19 -0.22 6.94 -9.63
C ASN A 19 -0.53 8.37 -9.18
N LEU A 20 -1.63 8.53 -8.46
CA LEU A 20 -2.02 9.79 -7.86
C LEU A 20 -2.79 9.55 -6.56
N PHE A 21 -2.78 10.53 -5.68
CA PHE A 21 -3.61 10.55 -4.49
C PHE A 21 -4.39 11.88 -4.43
N ILE A 22 -5.65 11.81 -4.01
CA ILE A 22 -6.47 13.01 -3.79
C ILE A 22 -6.62 13.20 -2.29
N TYR A 23 -6.15 14.33 -1.81
CA TYR A 23 -6.31 14.73 -0.42
C TYR A 23 -6.82 16.16 -0.35
N GLU A 24 -7.97 16.36 0.33
CA GLU A 24 -8.71 17.61 0.34
C GLU A 24 -8.92 18.15 -1.10
N ASP A 25 -8.59 19.42 -1.34
CA ASP A 25 -8.75 20.08 -2.64
C ASP A 25 -7.47 19.96 -3.51
N HIS A 26 -6.66 18.90 -3.33
CA HIS A 26 -5.41 18.72 -4.05
C HIS A 26 -5.26 17.32 -4.63
N VAL A 27 -4.68 17.24 -5.82
CA VAL A 27 -4.17 16.01 -6.43
C VAL A 27 -2.66 15.98 -6.29
N TYR A 28 -2.14 14.90 -5.74
CA TYR A 28 -0.72 14.60 -5.66
C TYR A 28 -0.40 13.60 -6.77
N ALA A 29 0.11 14.09 -7.89
CA ALA A 29 0.30 13.31 -9.11
C ALA A 29 1.78 12.97 -9.30
N LEU A 30 2.09 11.67 -9.34
CA LEU A 30 3.44 11.20 -9.61
C LEU A 30 3.77 11.41 -11.08
N SER A 31 4.86 12.12 -11.35
CA SER A 31 5.34 12.41 -12.70
C SER A 31 6.67 11.74 -12.96
N ASN A 32 6.69 10.85 -13.95
CA ASN A 32 7.89 10.15 -14.42
C ASN A 32 8.67 9.38 -13.34
N GLY A 33 8.00 9.04 -12.22
CA GLY A 33 8.59 8.28 -11.11
C GLY A 33 9.66 9.01 -10.30
N GLU A 34 9.92 10.30 -10.51
CA GLU A 34 10.97 11.04 -9.79
C GLU A 34 10.41 11.95 -8.72
N ARG A 35 9.17 12.42 -8.89
CA ARG A 35 8.52 13.42 -8.05
C ARG A 35 7.00 13.30 -8.07
N PHE A 36 6.36 13.96 -7.13
CA PHE A 36 4.95 14.26 -7.28
C PHE A 36 4.74 15.78 -7.39
N TYR A 37 3.79 16.16 -8.22
CA TYR A 37 3.27 17.53 -8.29
C TYR A 37 2.00 17.64 -7.48
N VAL A 38 1.82 18.79 -6.82
CA VAL A 38 0.61 19.13 -6.07
C VAL A 38 -0.22 20.08 -6.90
N ILE A 39 -1.41 19.64 -7.26
CA ILE A 39 -2.31 20.36 -8.16
C ILE A 39 -3.57 20.71 -7.37
N ASN A 40 -3.86 22.00 -7.26
CA ASN A 40 -5.10 22.46 -6.65
C ASN A 40 -6.29 22.19 -7.58
N ILE A 41 -7.36 21.62 -7.03
CA ILE A 41 -8.60 21.26 -7.71
C ILE A 41 -9.84 21.82 -6.99
N GLU A 42 -9.70 22.86 -6.17
CA GLU A 42 -10.84 23.57 -5.55
C GLU A 42 -11.86 23.99 -6.63
N ASP A 43 -11.36 24.50 -7.77
CA ASP A 43 -12.14 24.59 -9.01
C ASP A 43 -11.68 23.50 -9.99
N PRO A 44 -12.40 22.36 -10.09
CA PRO A 44 -11.98 21.25 -10.95
C PRO A 44 -12.07 21.56 -12.45
N THR A 45 -12.64 22.72 -12.83
CA THR A 45 -12.66 23.18 -14.22
C THR A 45 -11.41 23.98 -14.60
N ASN A 46 -10.62 24.39 -13.59
CA ASN A 46 -9.41 25.20 -13.77
C ASN A 46 -8.28 24.78 -12.81
N PRO A 47 -7.81 23.53 -12.87
CA PRO A 47 -6.73 23.03 -12.00
C PRO A 47 -5.41 23.74 -12.27
N TYR A 48 -4.60 23.93 -11.21
CA TYR A 48 -3.28 24.56 -11.34
C TYR A 48 -2.29 24.00 -10.32
N GLU A 49 -1.01 23.96 -10.68
CA GLU A 49 0.08 23.52 -9.80
C GLU A 49 0.31 24.53 -8.67
N VAL A 50 0.47 24.01 -7.45
CA VAL A 50 0.81 24.81 -6.27
C VAL A 50 2.14 24.42 -5.64
N GLY A 51 2.64 23.21 -5.89
CA GLY A 51 3.89 22.73 -5.31
C GLY A 51 4.37 21.42 -5.93
N MET A 52 5.52 20.98 -5.49
CA MET A 52 6.05 19.66 -5.83
C MET A 52 7.01 19.15 -4.76
N PHE A 53 7.26 17.85 -4.74
CA PHE A 53 8.27 17.21 -3.92
C PHE A 53 9.10 16.23 -4.74
N GLU A 54 10.41 16.23 -4.51
CA GLU A 54 11.36 15.24 -5.01
C GLU A 54 12.37 14.90 -3.90
N ILE A 55 12.96 13.70 -3.98
CA ILE A 55 13.89 13.24 -2.93
C ILE A 55 15.27 13.91 -3.04
N GLY A 56 15.53 14.60 -4.16
CA GLY A 56 16.71 15.44 -4.30
C GLY A 56 17.96 14.72 -4.83
N GLU A 57 17.92 13.41 -5.07
CA GLU A 57 19.02 12.66 -5.67
C GLU A 57 18.64 12.12 -7.05
N LYS A 58 19.52 12.28 -8.02
CA LYS A 58 19.26 11.80 -9.37
C LYS A 58 19.06 10.28 -9.41
N GLY A 59 17.99 9.85 -10.06
CA GLY A 59 17.63 8.43 -10.19
C GLY A 59 16.94 7.84 -8.96
N GLN A 60 16.50 8.68 -8.04
CA GLN A 60 15.57 8.29 -6.99
C GLN A 60 14.14 8.36 -7.54
N ALA A 61 13.39 7.29 -7.35
CA ALA A 61 12.03 7.17 -7.87
C ALA A 61 11.01 7.17 -6.74
N ILE A 62 10.00 8.03 -6.87
CA ILE A 62 8.76 7.95 -6.09
C ILE A 62 7.80 7.10 -6.91
N HIS A 63 7.40 5.95 -6.37
CA HIS A 63 6.52 5.01 -7.04
C HIS A 63 5.06 5.18 -6.65
N ASP A 64 4.79 5.46 -5.37
CA ASP A 64 3.45 5.63 -4.83
C ASP A 64 3.43 6.72 -3.76
N VAL A 65 2.24 7.23 -3.44
CA VAL A 65 2.02 8.17 -2.36
C VAL A 65 0.68 7.92 -1.71
N TRP A 66 0.66 7.85 -0.38
CA TRP A 66 -0.53 7.82 0.46
C TRP A 66 -0.55 9.07 1.33
N ILE A 67 -1.71 9.68 1.56
CA ILE A 67 -1.80 10.86 2.41
C ILE A 67 -2.87 10.66 3.47
N GLU A 68 -2.50 10.92 4.71
CA GLU A 68 -3.39 10.88 5.86
C GLU A 68 -3.00 11.99 6.84
N ASP A 69 -3.98 12.72 7.36
CA ASP A 69 -3.79 13.81 8.32
C ASP A 69 -2.75 14.86 7.88
N GLY A 70 -2.66 15.16 6.58
CA GLY A 70 -1.71 16.13 6.03
C GLY A 70 -0.26 15.65 6.01
N ILE A 71 -0.01 14.36 6.22
CA ILE A 71 1.30 13.72 6.03
C ILE A 71 1.24 12.82 4.80
N ALA A 72 2.13 13.03 3.84
CA ALA A 72 2.32 12.15 2.71
C ALA A 72 3.38 11.09 3.03
N TYR A 73 3.07 9.84 2.70
CA TYR A 73 3.94 8.67 2.82
C TYR A 73 4.30 8.22 1.41
N SER A 74 5.48 8.59 0.93
CA SER A 74 5.91 8.23 -0.42
C SER A 74 6.71 6.94 -0.43
N SER A 75 6.42 6.06 -1.40
CA SER A 75 7.11 4.78 -1.58
C SER A 75 8.20 4.94 -2.63
N ASN A 76 9.45 4.61 -2.30
CA ASN A 76 10.59 5.06 -3.08
C ASN A 76 11.62 3.95 -3.35
N TRP A 77 11.18 2.74 -3.65
CA TRP A 77 12.02 1.58 -3.96
C TRP A 77 13.12 1.38 -2.90
N LYS A 78 14.38 1.39 -3.30
CA LYS A 78 15.53 1.21 -2.40
C LYS A 78 15.70 2.30 -1.34
N HIS A 79 14.99 3.41 -1.47
CA HIS A 79 15.04 4.52 -0.52
C HIS A 79 13.95 4.43 0.56
N GLY A 80 13.09 3.40 0.48
CA GLY A 80 12.05 3.14 1.48
C GLY A 80 10.94 4.18 1.49
N VAL A 81 10.39 4.47 2.65
CA VAL A 81 9.33 5.46 2.84
C VAL A 81 9.90 6.81 3.28
N TYR A 82 9.38 7.88 2.70
CA TYR A 82 9.52 9.24 3.22
C TYR A 82 8.20 9.71 3.80
N MET A 83 8.25 10.30 4.99
CA MET A 83 7.15 11.04 5.60
C MET A 83 7.34 12.51 5.32
N ILE A 84 6.34 13.13 4.69
CA ILE A 84 6.43 14.48 4.16
C ILE A 84 5.23 15.27 4.68
N ASP A 85 5.48 16.35 5.42
CA ASP A 85 4.44 17.29 5.83
C ASP A 85 3.95 18.05 4.59
N VAL A 86 2.68 17.86 4.26
CA VAL A 86 1.99 18.50 3.13
C VAL A 86 0.80 19.36 3.57
N GLY A 87 0.66 19.58 4.88
CA GLY A 87 -0.43 20.38 5.45
C GLY A 87 -0.75 20.07 6.90
N ASN A 88 -0.11 19.07 7.52
CA ASN A 88 -0.24 18.79 8.95
C ASN A 88 0.36 19.94 9.80
N GLY A 89 1.40 20.59 9.29
CA GLY A 89 2.05 21.74 9.92
C GLY A 89 3.10 21.37 10.97
N VAL A 90 3.34 20.10 11.25
CA VAL A 90 4.29 19.65 12.29
C VAL A 90 5.75 19.98 11.92
N ALA A 91 6.08 20.00 10.63
CA ALA A 91 7.37 20.44 10.10
C ALA A 91 7.27 21.79 9.34
N GLY A 92 6.12 22.46 9.39
CA GLY A 92 5.86 23.69 8.65
C GLY A 92 5.61 23.48 7.16
N GLY A 93 5.26 22.26 6.78
CA GLY A 93 4.89 21.91 5.41
C GLY A 93 3.51 22.38 5.00
N SER A 94 3.28 22.45 3.71
CA SER A 94 1.99 22.80 3.10
C SER A 94 1.91 22.18 1.69
N PRO A 95 0.72 22.16 1.05
CA PRO A 95 0.59 21.73 -0.34
C PRO A 95 1.53 22.49 -1.30
N SER A 96 1.78 23.79 -1.04
CA SER A 96 2.69 24.60 -1.86
C SER A 96 4.18 24.47 -1.47
N ASN A 97 4.48 23.86 -0.34
CA ASN A 97 5.84 23.68 0.16
C ASN A 97 5.92 22.40 0.99
N PRO A 98 5.88 21.21 0.36
CA PRO A 98 6.05 19.94 1.06
C PRO A 98 7.41 19.85 1.77
N VAL A 99 7.44 19.36 3.02
CA VAL A 99 8.66 19.29 3.84
C VAL A 99 8.87 17.85 4.33
N ALA A 100 10.00 17.23 3.95
CA ALA A 100 10.37 15.91 4.45
C ALA A 100 10.67 15.97 5.96
N MET A 101 10.11 15.01 6.71
CA MET A 101 10.22 14.90 8.18
C MET A 101 11.11 13.75 8.61
N ALA A 102 10.90 12.59 8.02
CA ALA A 102 11.59 11.36 8.34
C ALA A 102 11.65 10.45 7.12
N ASN A 103 12.58 9.51 7.16
CA ASN A 103 12.61 8.43 6.21
C ASN A 103 13.00 7.12 6.91
N TYR A 104 12.51 6.01 6.37
CA TYR A 104 12.90 4.67 6.79
C TYR A 104 13.16 3.80 5.56
N SER A 105 14.30 3.14 5.52
CA SER A 105 14.68 2.22 4.45
C SER A 105 15.09 0.87 5.01
N TYR A 106 14.97 -0.18 4.20
CA TYR A 106 15.28 -1.55 4.56
C TYR A 106 15.89 -2.31 3.37
N GLU A 107 16.39 -3.52 3.64
CA GLU A 107 17.33 -4.22 2.75
C GLU A 107 16.74 -4.66 1.39
N SER A 108 15.44 -4.95 1.28
CA SER A 108 14.87 -5.50 0.03
C SER A 108 15.06 -4.57 -1.16
N GLY A 109 15.03 -3.27 -0.93
CA GLY A 109 15.15 -2.27 -1.98
C GLY A 109 13.99 -2.26 -3.00
N ALA A 110 12.86 -2.88 -2.65
CA ALA A 110 11.71 -3.07 -3.52
C ALA A 110 10.42 -2.43 -2.97
N HIS A 111 10.57 -1.39 -2.15
CA HIS A 111 9.47 -0.69 -1.52
C HIS A 111 8.53 -0.03 -2.54
N HIS A 112 7.34 -0.59 -2.66
CA HIS A 112 6.36 -0.27 -3.69
C HIS A 112 5.19 0.57 -3.16
N ALA A 113 4.60 0.17 -2.03
CA ALA A 113 3.40 0.80 -1.47
C ALA A 113 3.53 1.01 0.03
N THR A 114 2.85 2.03 0.55
CA THR A 114 2.83 2.40 1.97
C THR A 114 1.41 2.60 2.44
N PHE A 115 1.09 2.10 3.64
CA PHE A 115 -0.18 2.39 4.31
C PHE A 115 0.07 2.65 5.80
N PRO A 116 -0.09 3.90 6.28
CA PRO A 116 -0.05 4.22 7.69
C PRO A 116 -1.35 3.81 8.37
N PHE A 117 -1.29 3.34 9.61
CA PHE A 117 -2.49 3.13 10.40
C PHE A 117 -2.21 3.19 11.90
N LYS A 118 -3.22 3.63 12.65
CA LYS A 118 -3.22 3.54 14.09
C LYS A 118 -4.02 2.31 14.51
N SER A 119 -3.35 1.35 15.15
CA SER A 119 -4.02 0.14 15.62
C SER A 119 -5.08 0.47 16.68
N LYS A 120 -6.30 0.00 16.47
CA LYS A 120 -7.41 0.15 17.41
C LYS A 120 -7.22 -0.69 18.67
N SER A 121 -6.51 -1.79 18.56
CA SER A 121 -6.31 -2.74 19.65
C SER A 121 -5.13 -2.39 20.57
N THR A 122 -4.10 -1.68 20.06
CA THR A 122 -2.89 -1.38 20.82
C THR A 122 -2.61 0.12 20.98
N ASP A 123 -3.33 0.98 20.24
CA ASP A 123 -3.11 2.43 20.15
C ASP A 123 -1.74 2.84 19.57
N LYS A 124 -0.94 1.86 19.08
CA LYS A 124 0.33 2.11 18.42
C LYS A 124 0.13 2.59 16.98
N PHE A 125 1.07 3.40 16.52
CA PHE A 125 1.09 3.84 15.12
C PHE A 125 2.06 3.00 14.31
N TYR A 126 1.53 2.36 13.29
CA TYR A 126 2.29 1.52 12.36
C TYR A 126 2.24 2.08 10.95
N THR A 127 3.26 1.76 10.19
CA THR A 127 3.26 1.90 8.74
C THR A 127 3.55 0.54 8.12
N ILE A 128 2.67 0.07 7.25
CA ILE A 128 2.95 -1.12 6.44
C ILE A 128 3.69 -0.68 5.20
N LEU A 129 4.79 -1.36 4.90
CA LEU A 129 5.63 -1.15 3.74
C LEU A 129 5.58 -2.43 2.89
N GLY A 130 5.10 -2.33 1.66
CA GLY A 130 4.95 -3.48 0.76
C GLY A 130 6.05 -3.52 -0.28
N ASP A 131 6.63 -4.69 -0.48
CA ASP A 131 7.58 -4.95 -1.56
C ASP A 131 6.87 -5.40 -2.83
N GLU A 132 7.38 -5.00 -3.99
CA GLU A 132 7.03 -5.55 -5.28
C GLU A 132 8.27 -6.12 -5.96
N ILE A 133 8.30 -7.44 -6.16
CA ILE A 133 9.45 -8.14 -6.73
C ILE A 133 8.99 -9.12 -7.82
N PHE A 134 9.60 -9.01 -8.98
CA PHE A 134 9.49 -9.98 -10.07
C PHE A 134 10.87 -10.59 -10.33
N PRO A 135 11.21 -11.74 -9.74
CA PRO A 135 12.56 -12.33 -9.84
C PRO A 135 13.04 -12.59 -11.27
N GLN A 136 12.10 -12.85 -12.20
CA GLN A 136 12.39 -13.11 -13.61
C GLN A 136 11.98 -11.94 -14.53
N GLY A 137 11.56 -10.79 -13.96
CA GLY A 137 10.93 -9.69 -14.69
C GLY A 137 9.45 -9.94 -14.97
N ILE A 138 8.81 -8.96 -15.59
CA ILE A 138 7.38 -9.00 -15.93
C ILE A 138 7.23 -9.44 -17.39
N ASP A 139 6.43 -10.49 -17.62
CA ASP A 139 5.94 -10.88 -18.94
C ASP A 139 4.40 -10.84 -18.93
N VAL A 140 3.83 -9.93 -19.69
CA VAL A 140 2.37 -9.71 -19.73
C VAL A 140 1.60 -10.84 -20.42
N TYR A 141 2.28 -11.79 -21.05
CA TYR A 141 1.69 -12.92 -21.77
C TYR A 141 1.70 -14.23 -21.01
N THR A 142 2.33 -14.27 -19.84
CA THR A 142 2.43 -15.48 -19.02
C THR A 142 2.11 -15.19 -17.55
N THR A 143 1.98 -16.26 -16.75
CA THR A 143 1.97 -16.12 -15.29
C THR A 143 3.38 -15.78 -14.83
N ASN A 144 3.51 -14.68 -14.09
CA ASN A 144 4.80 -14.27 -13.55
C ASN A 144 5.09 -14.94 -12.21
N GLU A 145 6.37 -15.25 -11.98
CA GLU A 145 6.84 -15.47 -10.63
C GLU A 145 6.86 -14.14 -9.89
N THR A 146 6.21 -14.10 -8.73
CA THR A 146 6.15 -12.91 -7.89
C THR A 146 6.71 -13.20 -6.50
N ALA A 147 7.37 -12.23 -5.93
CA ALA A 147 7.92 -12.25 -4.58
C ALA A 147 7.69 -10.90 -3.90
N GLY A 148 8.22 -10.76 -2.69
CA GLY A 148 7.97 -9.59 -1.87
C GLY A 148 6.89 -9.84 -0.83
N PHE A 149 6.97 -9.09 0.25
CA PHE A 149 6.08 -9.25 1.38
C PHE A 149 5.83 -7.91 2.06
N LEU A 150 4.98 -7.90 3.08
CA LEU A 150 4.67 -6.71 3.85
C LEU A 150 5.50 -6.64 5.11
N HIS A 151 6.14 -5.50 5.33
CA HIS A 151 6.87 -5.13 6.54
C HIS A 151 5.97 -4.26 7.42
N PHE A 152 5.85 -4.58 8.70
CA PHE A 152 5.12 -3.79 9.68
C PHE A 152 6.13 -3.05 10.55
N VAL A 153 6.18 -1.74 10.37
CA VAL A 153 7.12 -0.88 11.09
C VAL A 153 6.36 -0.08 12.14
N ASP A 154 6.78 -0.19 13.40
CA ASP A 154 6.27 0.63 14.50
C ASP A 154 6.89 2.02 14.41
N PHE A 155 6.07 3.02 14.12
CA PHE A 155 6.42 4.43 14.04
C PHE A 155 5.86 5.25 15.21
N THR A 156 5.46 4.60 16.30
CA THR A 156 5.00 5.29 17.52
C THR A 156 6.02 6.32 17.99
N ASP A 157 7.32 6.02 17.85
CA ASP A 157 8.40 7.02 17.89
C ASP A 157 8.97 7.22 16.47
N ILE A 158 8.61 8.35 15.84
CA ILE A 158 9.04 8.69 14.47
C ILE A 158 10.57 8.77 14.30
N ASN A 159 11.30 9.02 15.38
CA ASN A 159 12.76 9.12 15.34
C ASN A 159 13.46 7.76 15.50
N ASN A 160 12.73 6.73 15.92
CA ASN A 160 13.25 5.38 16.15
C ASN A 160 12.29 4.33 15.61
N PRO A 161 12.00 4.31 14.29
CA PRO A 161 11.13 3.31 13.69
C PRO A 161 11.75 1.92 13.78
N VAL A 162 10.91 0.91 14.07
CA VAL A 162 11.37 -0.47 14.25
C VAL A 162 10.45 -1.43 13.48
N GLU A 163 11.00 -2.23 12.59
CA GLU A 163 10.27 -3.35 12.00
C GLU A 163 9.96 -4.39 13.08
N VAL A 164 8.69 -4.68 13.30
CA VAL A 164 8.23 -5.59 14.37
C VAL A 164 7.64 -6.88 13.82
N ALA A 165 7.04 -6.84 12.63
CA ALA A 165 6.38 -7.99 12.03
C ALA A 165 6.47 -7.95 10.50
N ARG A 166 6.13 -9.08 9.88
CA ARG A 166 5.95 -9.21 8.44
C ARG A 166 4.77 -10.12 8.12
N TYR A 167 4.23 -9.97 6.92
CA TYR A 167 3.32 -10.93 6.32
C TYR A 167 3.92 -11.42 4.99
N GLU A 168 4.38 -12.65 4.97
CA GLU A 168 5.02 -13.28 3.81
C GLU A 168 4.21 -14.52 3.41
N LEU A 169 3.58 -14.47 2.23
CA LEU A 169 2.86 -15.60 1.67
C LEU A 169 3.81 -16.40 0.76
N PRO A 170 4.18 -17.63 1.12
CA PRO A 170 5.15 -18.40 0.35
C PRO A 170 4.75 -18.61 -1.12
N GLY A 171 5.63 -18.27 -2.05
CA GLY A 171 5.42 -18.40 -3.49
C GLY A 171 4.56 -17.32 -4.13
N HIS A 172 4.22 -16.27 -3.40
CA HIS A 172 3.43 -15.16 -3.90
C HIS A 172 4.02 -13.82 -3.47
N GLY A 173 3.87 -12.80 -4.32
CA GLY A 173 4.32 -11.44 -4.03
C GLY A 173 3.16 -10.53 -3.64
N SER A 174 3.45 -9.51 -2.84
CA SER A 174 2.50 -8.46 -2.46
C SER A 174 2.39 -7.36 -3.50
N HIS A 175 1.25 -6.67 -3.51
CA HIS A 175 1.01 -5.42 -4.23
C HIS A 175 0.23 -4.46 -3.33
N ASN A 176 -0.85 -3.84 -3.77
CA ASN A 176 -1.58 -2.85 -2.98
C ASN A 176 -2.52 -3.48 -1.94
N TYR A 177 -2.80 -2.74 -0.88
CA TYR A 177 -3.57 -3.20 0.26
C TYR A 177 -4.41 -2.09 0.88
N TRP A 178 -5.34 -2.50 1.74
CA TRP A 178 -6.23 -1.64 2.51
C TRP A 178 -6.31 -2.13 3.94
N ILE A 179 -6.49 -1.21 4.88
CA ILE A 179 -6.68 -1.54 6.29
C ILE A 179 -7.97 -0.91 6.80
N GLU A 180 -8.74 -1.69 7.54
CA GLU A 180 -9.89 -1.20 8.28
C GLU A 180 -10.07 -2.05 9.55
N ASP A 181 -10.20 -1.40 10.71
CA ASP A 181 -10.47 -2.06 11.99
C ASP A 181 -9.48 -3.18 12.37
N ASP A 182 -8.17 -2.92 12.24
CA ASP A 182 -7.10 -3.90 12.46
C ASP A 182 -7.25 -5.18 11.59
N VAL A 183 -7.86 -5.05 10.42
CA VAL A 183 -7.93 -6.08 9.39
C VAL A 183 -7.26 -5.57 8.12
N LEU A 184 -6.30 -6.33 7.64
CA LEU A 184 -5.58 -6.06 6.41
C LEU A 184 -6.22 -6.84 5.24
N TYR A 185 -6.47 -6.16 4.13
CA TYR A 185 -6.89 -6.72 2.86
C TYR A 185 -5.77 -6.48 1.84
N VAL A 186 -5.06 -7.51 1.43
CA VAL A 186 -3.89 -7.37 0.56
C VAL A 186 -4.02 -8.16 -0.73
N ALA A 187 -3.68 -7.52 -1.84
CA ALA A 187 -3.49 -8.18 -3.12
C ALA A 187 -2.12 -8.89 -3.14
N MET A 188 -2.14 -10.19 -3.44
CA MET A 188 -0.95 -11.05 -3.42
C MET A 188 -0.72 -11.67 -4.80
N TYR A 189 -0.80 -10.90 -5.85
CA TYR A 189 -0.64 -11.33 -7.24
C TYR A 189 -1.29 -12.68 -7.53
N THR A 190 -0.50 -13.72 -7.76
CA THR A 190 -0.98 -15.10 -8.03
C THR A 190 -1.67 -15.73 -6.82
N GLY A 191 -1.55 -15.15 -5.64
CA GLY A 191 -2.21 -15.55 -4.40
C GLY A 191 -3.65 -15.03 -4.25
N GLY A 192 -4.12 -14.15 -5.14
CA GLY A 192 -5.43 -13.50 -4.98
C GLY A 192 -5.43 -12.44 -3.87
N VAL A 193 -6.59 -12.19 -3.26
CA VAL A 193 -6.69 -11.31 -2.09
C VAL A 193 -6.55 -12.12 -0.81
N ARG A 194 -5.76 -11.64 0.14
CA ARG A 194 -5.65 -12.21 1.49
C ARG A 194 -6.25 -11.25 2.51
N ILE A 195 -6.89 -11.81 3.52
CA ILE A 195 -7.50 -11.06 4.62
C ILE A 195 -6.81 -11.52 5.89
N VAL A 196 -6.16 -10.59 6.60
CA VAL A 196 -5.25 -10.89 7.71
C VAL A 196 -5.67 -10.11 8.95
N ASP A 197 -5.76 -10.79 10.08
CA ASP A 197 -5.95 -10.18 11.40
C ASP A 197 -4.63 -9.56 11.85
N ILE A 198 -4.61 -8.23 11.95
CA ILE A 198 -3.48 -7.44 12.43
C ILE A 198 -3.76 -6.80 13.78
N SER A 199 -4.74 -7.31 14.52
CA SER A 199 -5.05 -6.87 15.87
C SER A 199 -4.03 -7.36 16.90
N GLY A 200 -3.99 -6.70 18.05
CA GLY A 200 -3.08 -7.02 19.15
C GLY A 200 -1.62 -6.68 18.85
N GLU A 201 -0.70 -7.22 19.62
CA GLU A 201 0.73 -7.00 19.41
C GLU A 201 1.21 -7.65 18.12
N LEU A 202 1.85 -6.85 17.26
CA LEU A 202 2.44 -7.32 16.01
C LEU A 202 3.89 -7.76 16.27
N MET A 203 4.24 -8.98 15.87
CA MET A 203 5.59 -9.52 15.98
C MET A 203 5.83 -10.67 14.99
N GLY A 204 7.04 -10.76 14.47
CA GLY A 204 7.50 -11.87 13.62
C GLY A 204 6.64 -12.07 12.37
N ASP A 205 6.45 -13.31 11.94
CA ASP A 205 5.76 -13.64 10.68
C ASP A 205 4.27 -13.97 10.93
N LEU A 206 3.40 -13.08 10.47
CA LEU A 206 1.95 -13.16 10.70
C LEU A 206 1.31 -14.33 9.93
N PHE A 207 1.83 -14.68 8.74
CA PHE A 207 1.35 -15.84 8.00
C PHE A 207 1.63 -17.13 8.77
N ARG A 208 2.86 -17.30 9.27
CA ARG A 208 3.24 -18.48 10.08
C ARG A 208 2.49 -18.57 11.40
N GLN A 209 2.02 -17.44 11.92
CA GLN A 209 1.15 -17.40 13.10
C GLN A 209 -0.30 -17.81 12.81
N GLY A 210 -0.66 -18.01 11.54
CA GLY A 210 -2.03 -18.35 11.14
C GLY A 210 -3.00 -17.18 11.28
N ARG A 211 -2.52 -15.94 11.13
CA ARG A 211 -3.37 -14.75 11.21
C ARG A 211 -4.19 -14.48 9.94
N GLU A 212 -4.02 -15.27 8.89
CA GLU A 212 -4.91 -15.21 7.73
C GLU A 212 -6.31 -15.72 8.13
N ILE A 213 -7.32 -14.86 8.00
CA ILE A 213 -8.71 -15.13 8.38
C ILE A 213 -9.61 -15.36 7.16
N GLY A 214 -9.11 -15.12 5.96
CA GLY A 214 -9.83 -15.37 4.73
C GLY A 214 -9.01 -15.07 3.48
N HIS A 215 -9.51 -15.56 2.35
CA HIS A 215 -8.93 -15.23 1.05
C HIS A 215 -9.99 -15.23 -0.06
N ILE A 216 -9.70 -14.50 -1.14
CA ILE A 216 -10.51 -14.47 -2.36
C ILE A 216 -9.62 -14.97 -3.49
N ASN A 217 -10.02 -16.07 -4.13
CA ASN A 217 -9.38 -16.51 -5.36
C ASN A 217 -9.92 -15.67 -6.52
N THR A 218 -9.06 -14.91 -7.17
CA THR A 218 -9.40 -14.01 -8.28
C THR A 218 -9.20 -14.65 -9.65
N ALA A 219 -8.69 -15.88 -9.70
CA ALA A 219 -8.48 -16.60 -10.95
C ALA A 219 -9.79 -16.70 -11.76
N ASN A 220 -9.71 -16.29 -13.02
CA ASN A 220 -10.86 -16.22 -13.92
C ASN A 220 -10.68 -17.19 -15.10
N PRO A 221 -11.62 -18.14 -15.36
CA PRO A 221 -11.51 -19.04 -16.50
C PRO A 221 -11.58 -18.31 -17.85
N ASN A 222 -12.13 -17.08 -17.87
CA ASN A 222 -12.22 -16.23 -19.06
C ASN A 222 -11.18 -15.10 -19.06
N GLY A 223 -10.21 -15.13 -18.14
CA GLY A 223 -9.11 -14.17 -18.10
C GLY A 223 -8.21 -14.29 -19.32
N PHE A 224 -7.35 -13.31 -19.54
CA PHE A 224 -6.38 -13.33 -20.64
C PHE A 224 -5.50 -14.59 -20.59
N ILE A 225 -5.08 -14.99 -19.39
CA ILE A 225 -4.50 -16.31 -19.10
C ILE A 225 -5.56 -17.09 -18.32
N PRO A 226 -6.20 -18.13 -18.91
CA PRO A 226 -7.29 -18.83 -18.24
C PRO A 226 -6.87 -19.46 -16.91
N ASN A 227 -7.72 -19.27 -15.89
CA ASN A 227 -7.55 -19.81 -14.54
C ASN A 227 -6.29 -19.29 -13.77
N ALA A 228 -5.71 -18.19 -14.19
CA ALA A 228 -4.66 -17.51 -13.45
C ALA A 228 -5.19 -16.31 -12.69
N ALA A 229 -4.59 -16.01 -11.55
CA ALA A 229 -4.77 -14.77 -10.81
C ALA A 229 -3.54 -13.87 -11.00
N MET A 230 -3.76 -12.57 -11.04
CA MET A 230 -2.72 -11.54 -11.04
C MET A 230 -3.28 -10.29 -10.36
N THR A 231 -3.57 -10.42 -9.06
CA THR A 231 -4.29 -9.43 -8.28
C THR A 231 -3.38 -8.29 -7.87
N TRP A 232 -3.78 -7.05 -8.21
CA TRP A 232 -2.99 -5.84 -7.97
C TRP A 232 -3.53 -4.97 -6.86
N GLY A 233 -4.82 -4.92 -6.64
CA GLY A 233 -5.42 -4.06 -5.62
C GLY A 233 -6.53 -4.75 -4.87
N ALA A 234 -6.69 -4.40 -3.60
CA ALA A 234 -7.79 -4.83 -2.75
C ALA A 234 -8.21 -3.65 -1.88
N GLN A 235 -9.51 -3.35 -1.84
CA GLN A 235 -10.07 -2.26 -1.05
C GLN A 235 -11.41 -2.67 -0.45
N LEU A 236 -11.57 -2.50 0.86
CA LEU A 236 -12.86 -2.68 1.52
C LEU A 236 -13.71 -1.43 1.30
N TYR A 237 -14.96 -1.62 0.89
CA TYR A 237 -15.95 -0.56 0.81
C TYR A 237 -17.35 -1.11 1.04
N LYS A 238 -18.06 -0.57 2.03
CA LYS A 238 -19.45 -0.96 2.38
C LYS A 238 -19.65 -2.47 2.53
N GLY A 239 -18.72 -3.15 3.21
CA GLY A 239 -18.78 -4.58 3.48
C GLY A 239 -18.48 -5.49 2.29
N HIS A 240 -17.91 -4.93 1.22
CA HIS A 240 -17.40 -5.69 0.07
C HIS A 240 -15.93 -5.37 -0.13
N VAL A 241 -15.13 -6.39 -0.39
CA VAL A 241 -13.77 -6.22 -0.93
C VAL A 241 -13.89 -6.09 -2.44
N PHE A 242 -13.54 -4.93 -2.95
CA PHE A 242 -13.31 -4.70 -4.37
C PHE A 242 -11.85 -5.03 -4.67
N TYR A 243 -11.61 -5.69 -5.78
CA TYR A 243 -10.25 -6.00 -6.21
C TYR A 243 -10.07 -5.75 -7.70
N SER A 244 -8.85 -5.39 -8.06
CA SER A 244 -8.38 -5.34 -9.45
C SER A 244 -7.44 -6.50 -9.70
N ASP A 245 -7.61 -7.16 -10.83
CA ASP A 245 -6.77 -8.26 -11.29
C ASP A 245 -6.35 -7.99 -12.72
N HIS A 246 -5.04 -7.94 -12.98
CA HIS A 246 -4.51 -7.63 -14.30
C HIS A 246 -4.95 -8.61 -15.37
N ASN A 247 -5.17 -9.86 -14.98
CA ASN A 247 -5.60 -10.93 -15.87
C ASN A 247 -7.13 -11.06 -15.96
N GLY A 248 -7.83 -10.85 -14.85
CA GLY A 248 -9.27 -11.12 -14.71
C GLY A 248 -10.17 -9.88 -14.73
N GLY A 249 -9.61 -8.67 -14.60
CA GLY A 249 -10.35 -7.41 -14.53
C GLY A 249 -10.75 -7.03 -13.10
N ILE A 250 -11.89 -6.34 -12.95
CA ILE A 250 -12.37 -5.87 -11.65
C ILE A 250 -13.45 -6.82 -11.12
N GLY A 251 -13.34 -7.16 -9.84
CA GLY A 251 -14.35 -7.96 -9.15
C GLY A 251 -14.65 -7.45 -7.74
N SER A 252 -15.62 -8.08 -7.12
CA SER A 252 -15.93 -7.83 -5.72
C SER A 252 -16.47 -9.08 -5.02
N SER A 253 -16.17 -9.18 -3.72
CA SER A 253 -16.70 -10.23 -2.84
C SER A 253 -17.23 -9.62 -1.57
N LYS A 254 -18.38 -10.11 -1.11
CA LYS A 254 -18.95 -9.67 0.17
C LYS A 254 -18.13 -10.28 1.32
N VAL A 255 -17.71 -9.44 2.24
CA VAL A 255 -17.11 -9.90 3.49
C VAL A 255 -18.24 -10.29 4.42
N LEU A 256 -18.29 -11.57 4.79
CA LEU A 256 -19.17 -11.99 5.89
C LEU A 256 -18.43 -11.70 7.20
N PRO A 257 -19.08 -11.07 8.19
CA PRO A 257 -18.46 -10.80 9.47
C PRO A 257 -18.13 -12.13 10.16
N THR A 258 -16.88 -12.54 10.08
CA THR A 258 -16.32 -13.56 10.96
C THR A 258 -15.69 -12.84 12.13
N LYS A 259 -16.11 -13.12 13.36
CA LYS A 259 -15.33 -12.69 14.53
C LYS A 259 -13.95 -13.33 14.39
N PRO A 260 -12.84 -12.57 14.55
CA PRO A 260 -11.52 -13.18 14.64
C PRO A 260 -11.56 -14.28 15.69
N ASP A 261 -11.17 -15.49 15.29
CA ASP A 261 -11.04 -16.59 16.24
C ASP A 261 -9.71 -16.44 16.98
N ASN A 262 -9.73 -15.60 18.01
CA ASN A 262 -8.55 -15.38 18.87
C ASN A 262 -8.09 -16.66 19.60
N SER A 263 -8.83 -17.78 19.51
CA SER A 263 -8.44 -19.05 20.14
C SER A 263 -7.14 -19.60 19.52
N ARG A 264 -6.93 -19.44 18.21
CA ARG A 264 -5.74 -19.90 17.52
C ARG A 264 -4.49 -19.08 17.85
N ILE A 265 -4.64 -17.77 18.09
CA ILE A 265 -3.54 -16.91 18.50
C ILE A 265 -3.04 -17.32 19.89
N ASN A 266 -3.95 -17.54 20.82
CA ASN A 266 -3.62 -18.00 22.17
C ASN A 266 -3.00 -19.41 22.16
N GLU A 267 -3.44 -20.30 21.28
CA GLU A 267 -2.87 -21.63 21.13
C GLU A 267 -1.44 -21.58 20.58
N TYR A 268 -1.16 -20.67 19.61
CA TYR A 268 0.17 -20.47 19.05
C TYR A 268 1.14 -19.85 20.07
N LEU A 269 0.71 -18.84 20.81
CA LEU A 269 1.53 -18.18 21.85
C LEU A 269 1.87 -19.12 23.02
N ASN A 270 1.03 -20.13 23.26
CA ASN A 270 1.24 -21.12 24.32
C ASN A 270 1.96 -22.40 23.87
N ARG A 271 2.36 -22.53 22.60
CA ARG A 271 3.18 -23.66 22.16
C ARG A 271 4.60 -23.55 22.72
N PRO A 272 5.17 -24.64 23.25
CA PRO A 272 6.57 -24.64 23.64
C PRO A 272 7.43 -24.27 22.44
N ARG A 273 8.30 -23.29 22.60
CA ARG A 273 9.31 -22.96 21.58
C ARG A 273 10.23 -24.17 21.45
N LEU A 274 10.23 -24.84 20.31
CA LEU A 274 11.30 -25.73 19.94
C LEU A 274 12.53 -24.81 19.73
N ILE A 275 13.42 -24.83 20.70
CA ILE A 275 14.73 -24.21 20.60
C ILE A 275 15.58 -25.22 19.81
N ASP A 276 15.88 -24.88 18.56
CA ASP A 276 16.99 -25.47 17.81
C ASP A 276 17.91 -24.34 17.37
#